data_31ce5929c4f1eb0d241d0b7bc6441b8f
#
_entry.id   31ce5929c4f1eb0d241d0b7bc6441b8f
#
_cell.length_a   1.000
_cell.length_b   1.000
_cell.length_c   1.000
_cell.angle_alpha   90.00
_cell.angle_beta   90.00
_cell.angle_gamma   90.00
#
_symmetry.space_group_name_H-M   'P 1'
#
loop_
_entity.id
_entity.type
_entity.pdbx_description
1 polymer ?
#
loop_
_entity_poly.entity_id
_entity_poly.type
_entity_poly.pdbx_seq_one_letter_code
_entity_poly.pdbx_strand_id
1 'polypeptide(L)'
;MKDLRLRPYAEGALYHHEALNGTGYPQGLKKEDIPFVARIIRVADEYDALVTKRHYKTHVNISETLKLMLKDAKPDDMHKVVALDQLSENAQSGKISPKILKCLFKIVIEDTKYEISCVIDYIDYLKESIKRLELIDSYNMKMQNATKQKKRDYYKEGMVMLFQAGENFQNYHQILKEYRAALVIREKRIDDLYNEIKIIKKLKV
;
A
#
# COMPACT_ATOMS: atom_id res chain seq x y z
N MET A 1 5.04 -43.68 -2.59
CA MET A 1 5.63 -42.84 -3.67
C MET A 1 5.48 -41.37 -3.27
N LYS A 2 6.58 -40.63 -3.07
CA LYS A 2 6.49 -39.18 -2.83
C LYS A 2 6.02 -38.52 -4.14
N ASP A 3 4.94 -37.78 -4.11
CA ASP A 3 4.46 -37.05 -5.30
C ASP A 3 5.49 -35.96 -5.67
N LEU A 4 6.23 -36.20 -6.77
CA LEU A 4 7.28 -35.30 -7.27
C LEU A 4 6.76 -33.89 -7.56
N ARG A 5 5.47 -33.72 -7.81
CA ARG A 5 4.83 -32.41 -8.04
C ARG A 5 4.78 -31.54 -6.79
N LEU A 6 4.79 -32.14 -5.59
CA LEU A 6 4.75 -31.42 -4.31
C LEU A 6 6.14 -31.11 -3.76
N ARG A 7 7.19 -31.64 -4.37
CA ARG A 7 8.58 -31.47 -3.89
C ARG A 7 9.00 -29.99 -3.76
N PRO A 8 8.76 -29.12 -4.75
CA PRO A 8 9.15 -27.71 -4.64
C PRO A 8 8.45 -27.00 -3.48
N TYR A 9 7.18 -27.32 -3.20
CA TYR A 9 6.44 -26.74 -2.06
C TYR A 9 6.98 -27.23 -0.72
N ALA A 10 7.30 -28.53 -0.63
CA ALA A 10 7.89 -29.11 0.57
C ALA A 10 9.28 -28.53 0.88
N GLU A 11 10.11 -28.35 -0.14
CA GLU A 11 11.44 -27.73 0.00
C GLU A 11 11.32 -26.24 0.38
N GLY A 12 10.35 -25.51 -0.20
CA GLY A 12 10.02 -24.14 0.19
C GLY A 12 9.64 -24.04 1.67
N ALA A 13 8.73 -24.89 2.12
CA ALA A 13 8.28 -24.91 3.52
C ALA A 13 9.39 -25.32 4.49
N LEU A 14 10.25 -26.26 4.12
CA LEU A 14 11.33 -26.77 4.97
C LEU A 14 12.47 -25.78 5.15
N TYR A 15 12.86 -25.06 4.08
CA TYR A 15 14.11 -24.29 4.02
C TYR A 15 13.93 -22.77 4.00
N HIS A 16 12.70 -22.22 4.10
CA HIS A 16 12.51 -20.76 4.04
C HIS A 16 13.12 -20.00 5.23
N HIS A 17 13.48 -20.67 6.31
CA HIS A 17 14.23 -20.07 7.41
C HIS A 17 15.76 -20.18 7.25
N GLU A 18 16.26 -20.82 6.20
CA GLU A 18 17.69 -20.81 5.89
C GLU A 18 18.16 -19.41 5.46
N ALA A 19 19.39 -19.05 5.76
CA ALA A 19 19.99 -17.76 5.42
C ALA A 19 21.19 -17.96 4.48
N LEU A 20 21.38 -17.08 3.49
CA LEU A 20 22.44 -17.24 2.48
C LEU A 20 23.85 -17.29 3.10
N ASN A 21 24.06 -16.67 4.25
CA ASN A 21 25.31 -16.71 5.01
C ASN A 21 25.46 -17.98 5.89
N GLY A 22 24.47 -18.88 5.89
CA GLY A 22 24.49 -20.14 6.64
C GLY A 22 24.11 -20.01 8.13
N THR A 23 23.62 -18.86 8.57
CA THR A 23 23.14 -18.64 9.95
C THR A 23 21.69 -19.03 10.18
N GLY A 24 21.02 -19.56 9.14
CA GLY A 24 19.63 -20.03 9.21
C GLY A 24 19.47 -21.44 9.74
N TYR A 25 18.26 -21.96 9.65
CA TYR A 25 17.91 -23.32 10.08
C TYR A 25 16.92 -23.95 9.09
N PRO A 26 16.74 -25.29 9.02
CA PRO A 26 17.19 -26.29 10.01
C PRO A 26 18.59 -26.88 9.76
N GLN A 27 19.23 -26.65 8.60
CA GLN A 27 20.46 -27.32 8.23
C GLN A 27 21.65 -26.38 8.13
N GLY A 28 21.47 -25.06 8.20
CA GLY A 28 22.53 -24.07 8.00
C GLY A 28 23.05 -24.06 6.56
N LEU A 29 22.17 -24.28 5.58
CA LEU A 29 22.49 -24.24 4.16
C LEU A 29 23.00 -22.87 3.74
N LYS A 30 23.84 -22.82 2.71
CA LYS A 30 24.43 -21.58 2.19
C LYS A 30 24.09 -21.38 0.73
N LYS A 31 23.85 -20.13 0.34
CA LYS A 31 23.73 -19.69 -1.07
C LYS A 31 22.91 -20.67 -1.94
N GLU A 32 23.56 -21.28 -2.92
CA GLU A 32 22.96 -22.15 -3.93
C GLU A 32 22.42 -23.46 -3.37
N ASP A 33 22.90 -23.91 -2.20
CA ASP A 33 22.35 -25.09 -1.52
C ASP A 33 20.93 -24.88 -1.03
N ILE A 34 20.51 -23.62 -0.83
CA ILE A 34 19.14 -23.27 -0.48
C ILE A 34 18.27 -23.26 -1.74
N PRO A 35 17.20 -24.06 -1.82
CA PRO A 35 16.30 -24.07 -2.94
C PRO A 35 15.78 -22.66 -3.29
N PHE A 36 15.72 -22.32 -4.59
CA PHE A 36 15.36 -20.97 -5.02
C PHE A 36 13.99 -20.53 -4.49
N VAL A 37 13.01 -21.45 -4.46
CA VAL A 37 11.67 -21.17 -3.91
C VAL A 37 11.73 -20.81 -2.42
N ALA A 38 12.60 -21.46 -1.64
CA ALA A 38 12.78 -21.15 -0.22
C ALA A 38 13.38 -19.74 -0.01
N ARG A 39 14.31 -19.33 -0.87
CA ARG A 39 14.88 -17.97 -0.85
C ARG A 39 13.83 -16.90 -1.16
N ILE A 40 12.89 -17.17 -2.08
CA ILE A 40 11.77 -16.26 -2.37
C ILE A 40 10.84 -16.16 -1.17
N ILE A 41 10.43 -17.31 -0.62
CA ILE A 41 9.50 -17.36 0.53
C ILE A 41 10.12 -16.61 1.72
N ARG A 42 11.41 -16.80 2.00
CA ARG A 42 12.10 -16.08 3.07
C ARG A 42 11.95 -14.56 2.95
N VAL A 43 12.21 -14.00 1.77
CA VAL A 43 12.10 -12.54 1.56
C VAL A 43 10.67 -12.08 1.73
N ALA A 44 9.70 -12.84 1.23
CA ALA A 44 8.28 -12.51 1.36
C ALA A 44 7.80 -12.61 2.83
N ASP A 45 8.17 -13.67 3.54
CA ASP A 45 7.81 -13.90 4.95
C ASP A 45 8.42 -12.81 5.86
N GLU A 46 9.68 -12.44 5.63
CA GLU A 46 10.34 -11.37 6.39
C GLU A 46 9.67 -10.01 6.15
N TYR A 47 9.29 -9.71 4.90
CA TYR A 47 8.54 -8.51 4.58
C TYR A 47 7.17 -8.50 5.27
N ASP A 48 6.40 -9.59 5.15
CA ASP A 48 5.09 -9.71 5.78
C ASP A 48 5.18 -9.58 7.31
N ALA A 49 6.15 -10.25 7.92
CA ALA A 49 6.37 -10.18 9.36
C ALA A 49 6.71 -8.76 9.87
N LEU A 50 7.31 -7.92 9.03
CA LEU A 50 7.66 -6.54 9.38
C LEU A 50 6.51 -5.55 9.14
N VAL A 51 5.74 -5.69 8.04
CA VAL A 51 4.64 -4.76 7.70
C VAL A 51 3.33 -5.14 8.39
N THR A 52 3.10 -6.41 8.68
CA THR A 52 1.86 -6.87 9.29
C THR A 52 1.75 -6.43 10.75
N LYS A 53 0.62 -5.84 11.09
CA LYS A 53 0.29 -5.44 12.46
C LYS A 53 0.12 -6.67 13.36
N ARG A 54 1.05 -6.85 14.29
CA ARG A 54 0.92 -7.85 15.37
C ARG A 54 0.54 -7.16 16.68
N HIS A 55 -0.22 -7.82 17.56
CA HIS A 55 -0.74 -7.24 18.81
C HIS A 55 0.33 -6.60 19.71
N TYR A 56 1.60 -6.96 19.54
CA TYR A 56 2.74 -6.52 20.36
C TYR A 56 3.77 -5.68 19.60
N LYS A 57 3.52 -5.31 18.33
CA LYS A 57 4.44 -4.46 17.55
C LYS A 57 3.72 -3.22 17.01
N THR A 58 4.38 -2.08 17.11
CA THR A 58 4.01 -0.88 16.34
C THR A 58 4.26 -1.13 14.86
N HIS A 59 3.41 -0.57 13.99
CA HIS A 59 3.63 -0.62 12.55
C HIS A 59 4.97 -0.01 12.18
N VAL A 60 5.77 -0.76 11.46
CA VAL A 60 6.90 -0.21 10.74
C VAL A 60 6.38 0.22 9.36
N ASN A 61 6.68 1.43 8.97
CA ASN A 61 6.30 1.96 7.68
C ASN A 61 7.06 1.18 6.57
N ILE A 62 6.47 1.08 5.38
CA ILE A 62 7.01 0.28 4.26
C ILE A 62 8.45 0.67 3.93
N SER A 63 8.76 1.97 3.85
CA SER A 63 10.10 2.44 3.52
C SER A 63 11.14 2.08 4.59
N GLU A 64 10.76 2.04 5.86
CA GLU A 64 11.62 1.60 6.97
C GLU A 64 11.81 0.08 6.96
N THR A 65 10.75 -0.68 6.68
CA THR A 65 10.82 -2.12 6.46
C THR A 65 11.85 -2.46 5.39
N LEU A 66 11.76 -1.81 4.22
CA LEU A 66 12.69 -2.04 3.13
C LEU A 66 14.14 -1.65 3.50
N LYS A 67 14.34 -0.61 4.31
CA LYS A 67 15.67 -0.27 4.84
C LYS A 67 16.22 -1.35 5.78
N LEU A 68 15.37 -1.95 6.62
CA LEU A 68 15.77 -3.04 7.51
C LEU A 68 16.18 -4.27 6.69
N MET A 69 15.35 -4.67 5.72
CA MET A 69 15.65 -5.79 4.82
C MET A 69 16.91 -5.55 3.98
N LEU A 70 17.19 -4.30 3.59
CA LEU A 70 18.42 -3.94 2.91
C LEU A 70 19.65 -4.20 3.79
N LYS A 71 19.57 -4.02 5.13
CA LYS A 71 20.65 -4.38 6.05
C LYS A 71 20.88 -5.90 6.09
N ASP A 72 19.80 -6.69 6.08
CA ASP A 72 19.90 -8.15 6.07
C ASP A 72 20.36 -8.74 4.73
N ALA A 73 20.30 -7.99 3.64
CA ALA A 73 20.88 -8.35 2.35
C ALA A 73 22.40 -8.12 2.28
N LYS A 74 22.98 -7.38 3.23
CA LYS A 74 24.42 -7.07 3.27
C LYS A 74 25.20 -8.12 4.03
N PRO A 75 26.49 -8.35 3.69
CA PRO A 75 27.42 -9.08 4.54
C PRO A 75 27.56 -8.43 5.92
N ASP A 76 27.78 -9.24 6.95
CA ASP A 76 27.87 -8.77 8.33
C ASP A 76 29.07 -7.82 8.59
N ASP A 77 30.10 -7.88 7.75
CA ASP A 77 31.31 -7.03 7.80
C ASP A 77 31.15 -5.67 7.09
N MET A 78 29.99 -5.42 6.46
CA MET A 78 29.77 -4.22 5.66
C MET A 78 29.14 -3.09 6.48
N HIS A 79 29.99 -2.24 7.09
CA HIS A 79 29.55 -1.12 7.93
C HIS A 79 28.97 0.08 7.14
N LYS A 80 29.26 0.22 5.84
CA LYS A 80 28.76 1.34 5.01
C LYS A 80 27.40 1.05 4.40
N VAL A 81 26.57 2.08 4.28
CA VAL A 81 25.31 2.00 3.52
C VAL A 81 25.66 1.88 2.04
N VAL A 82 25.53 0.67 1.50
CA VAL A 82 25.73 0.36 0.08
C VAL A 82 24.37 0.27 -0.59
N ALA A 83 24.27 0.79 -1.79
CA ALA A 83 23.04 0.68 -2.58
C ALA A 83 22.79 -0.78 -2.99
N LEU A 84 21.52 -1.14 -3.14
CA LEU A 84 21.11 -2.51 -3.45
C LEU A 84 21.72 -3.04 -4.77
N ASP A 85 21.87 -2.17 -5.76
CA ASP A 85 22.48 -2.46 -7.06
C ASP A 85 23.98 -2.77 -6.99
N GLN A 86 24.64 -2.40 -5.90
CA GLN A 86 26.07 -2.65 -5.66
C GLN A 86 26.31 -3.96 -4.89
N LEU A 87 25.26 -4.64 -4.42
CA LEU A 87 25.38 -5.92 -3.74
C LEU A 87 25.49 -7.05 -4.78
N SER A 88 26.61 -7.74 -4.78
CA SER A 88 26.87 -8.90 -5.65
C SER A 88 26.48 -10.18 -4.92
N GLU A 89 25.78 -11.08 -5.62
CA GLU A 89 25.49 -12.43 -5.08
C GLU A 89 26.74 -13.31 -4.97
N ASN A 90 27.83 -12.94 -5.66
CA ASN A 90 29.09 -13.69 -5.67
C ASN A 90 30.06 -13.30 -4.54
N ALA A 91 29.80 -12.20 -3.85
CA ALA A 91 30.57 -11.79 -2.66
C ALA A 91 30.02 -12.49 -1.40
N GLN A 92 30.63 -12.21 -0.25
CA GLN A 92 30.04 -12.63 1.04
C GLN A 92 28.58 -12.22 1.09
N SER A 93 27.69 -13.20 1.26
CA SER A 93 26.24 -12.96 1.24
C SER A 93 25.76 -12.51 2.62
N GLY A 94 24.80 -11.59 2.65
CA GLY A 94 23.99 -11.34 3.82
C GLY A 94 23.04 -12.52 4.12
N LYS A 95 21.98 -12.28 4.85
CA LYS A 95 20.96 -13.32 5.18
C LYS A 95 20.01 -13.60 4.03
N ILE A 96 19.66 -12.57 3.23
CA ILE A 96 18.67 -12.64 2.14
C ILE A 96 19.29 -12.24 0.80
N SER A 97 18.69 -12.73 -0.30
CA SER A 97 19.17 -12.45 -1.65
C SER A 97 18.92 -11.00 -2.09
N PRO A 98 19.97 -10.23 -2.43
CA PRO A 98 19.81 -8.87 -2.97
C PRO A 98 18.98 -8.85 -4.26
N LYS A 99 19.10 -9.86 -5.11
CA LYS A 99 18.36 -9.97 -6.36
C LYS A 99 16.87 -10.15 -6.14
N ILE A 100 16.48 -11.03 -5.20
CA ILE A 100 15.06 -11.22 -4.83
C ILE A 100 14.53 -9.97 -4.12
N LEU A 101 15.32 -9.37 -3.22
CA LEU A 101 14.98 -8.13 -2.56
C LEU A 101 14.74 -7.01 -3.57
N LYS A 102 15.54 -6.91 -4.63
CA LYS A 102 15.32 -5.94 -5.72
C LYS A 102 13.98 -6.15 -6.44
N CYS A 103 13.57 -7.41 -6.63
CA CYS A 103 12.24 -7.70 -7.17
C CYS A 103 11.13 -7.25 -6.23
N LEU A 104 11.27 -7.50 -4.92
CA LEU A 104 10.30 -7.04 -3.92
C LEU A 104 10.15 -5.50 -3.94
N PHE A 105 11.26 -4.74 -3.99
CA PHE A 105 11.21 -3.28 -4.09
C PHE A 105 10.40 -2.81 -5.31
N LYS A 106 10.59 -3.46 -6.47
CA LYS A 106 9.82 -3.13 -7.67
C LYS A 106 8.33 -3.40 -7.49
N ILE A 107 7.99 -4.56 -6.92
CA ILE A 107 6.59 -4.95 -6.63
C ILE A 107 5.96 -3.91 -5.70
N VAL A 108 6.63 -3.54 -4.61
CA VAL A 108 6.13 -2.55 -3.65
C VAL A 108 5.91 -1.18 -4.30
N ILE A 109 6.82 -0.75 -5.17
CA ILE A 109 6.63 0.52 -5.91
C ILE A 109 5.41 0.44 -6.83
N GLU A 110 5.22 -0.66 -7.56
CA GLU A 110 4.06 -0.81 -8.45
C GLU A 110 2.75 -0.91 -7.66
N ASP A 111 2.74 -1.61 -6.53
CA ASP A 111 1.59 -1.69 -5.63
C ASP A 111 1.22 -0.31 -5.06
N THR A 112 2.22 0.46 -4.62
CA THR A 112 2.00 1.84 -4.15
C THR A 112 1.45 2.75 -5.27
N LYS A 113 1.90 2.59 -6.52
CA LYS A 113 1.34 3.33 -7.66
C LYS A 113 -0.11 2.95 -7.92
N TYR A 114 -0.44 1.67 -7.80
CA TYR A 114 -1.82 1.21 -7.92
C TYR A 114 -2.71 1.80 -6.82
N GLU A 115 -2.23 1.82 -5.55
CA GLU A 115 -2.95 2.51 -4.46
C GLU A 115 -3.19 3.99 -4.79
N ILE A 116 -2.19 4.70 -5.32
CA ILE A 116 -2.34 6.10 -5.78
C ILE A 116 -3.48 6.22 -6.79
N SER A 117 -3.53 5.35 -7.80
CA SER A 117 -4.60 5.36 -8.80
C SER A 117 -5.98 5.20 -8.15
N CYS A 118 -6.14 4.22 -7.26
CA CYS A 118 -7.40 4.01 -6.55
C CYS A 118 -7.81 5.22 -5.69
N VAL A 119 -6.85 5.87 -5.04
CA VAL A 119 -7.13 7.07 -4.22
C VAL A 119 -7.52 8.25 -5.11
N ILE A 120 -6.90 8.42 -6.29
CA ILE A 120 -7.27 9.46 -7.26
C ILE A 120 -8.70 9.25 -7.74
N ASP A 121 -9.07 8.04 -8.16
CA ASP A 121 -10.43 7.72 -8.59
C ASP A 121 -11.46 8.06 -7.50
N TYR A 122 -11.13 7.76 -6.24
CA TYR A 122 -12.00 8.09 -5.12
C TYR A 122 -12.06 9.60 -4.83
N ILE A 123 -10.97 10.34 -5.01
CA ILE A 123 -10.94 11.81 -4.93
C ILE A 123 -11.87 12.42 -5.99
N ASP A 124 -11.83 11.93 -7.21
CA ASP A 124 -12.67 12.41 -8.29
C ASP A 124 -14.15 12.14 -8.01
N TYR A 125 -14.48 10.95 -7.50
CA TYR A 125 -15.83 10.64 -7.00
C TYR A 125 -16.29 11.62 -5.91
N LEU A 126 -15.43 11.92 -4.92
CA LEU A 126 -15.74 12.86 -3.85
C LEU A 126 -15.99 14.28 -4.39
N LYS A 127 -15.16 14.75 -5.31
CA LYS A 127 -15.29 16.08 -5.94
C LYS A 127 -16.60 16.22 -6.69
N GLU A 128 -16.97 15.23 -7.50
CA GLU A 128 -18.26 15.24 -8.22
C GLU A 128 -19.45 15.18 -7.26
N SER A 129 -19.37 14.37 -6.21
CA SER A 129 -20.41 14.25 -5.19
C SER A 129 -20.57 15.55 -4.40
N ILE A 130 -19.48 16.20 -4.00
CA ILE A 130 -19.48 17.51 -3.33
C ILE A 130 -20.15 18.54 -4.23
N LYS A 131 -19.76 18.65 -5.50
CA LYS A 131 -20.33 19.59 -6.46
C LYS A 131 -21.85 19.41 -6.62
N ARG A 132 -22.31 18.14 -6.67
CA ARG A 132 -23.74 17.82 -6.74
C ARG A 132 -24.48 18.22 -5.47
N LEU A 133 -23.93 17.96 -4.29
CA LEU A 133 -24.50 18.34 -2.99
C LEU A 133 -24.52 19.87 -2.80
N GLU A 134 -23.52 20.59 -3.28
CA GLU A 134 -23.47 22.05 -3.30
C GLU A 134 -24.57 22.64 -4.22
N LEU A 135 -24.87 21.97 -5.33
CA LEU A 135 -26.00 22.36 -6.18
C LEU A 135 -27.35 22.16 -5.45
N ILE A 136 -27.51 21.06 -4.72
CA ILE A 136 -28.68 20.82 -3.86
C ILE A 136 -28.83 21.96 -2.84
N ASP A 137 -27.73 22.33 -2.18
CA ASP A 137 -27.72 23.42 -1.20
C ASP A 137 -28.12 24.76 -1.82
N SER A 138 -27.59 25.06 -3.02
CA SER A 138 -28.00 26.23 -3.81
C SER A 138 -29.48 26.24 -4.11
N TYR A 139 -30.06 25.07 -4.47
CA TYR A 139 -31.50 24.97 -4.71
C TYR A 139 -32.32 25.15 -3.43
N ASN A 140 -31.84 24.61 -2.29
CA ASN A 140 -32.48 24.82 -0.99
C ASN A 140 -32.53 26.31 -0.61
N MET A 141 -31.44 27.04 -0.75
CA MET A 141 -31.39 28.48 -0.51
C MET A 141 -32.35 29.25 -1.43
N LYS A 142 -32.41 28.90 -2.72
CA LYS A 142 -33.33 29.51 -3.68
C LYS A 142 -34.79 29.19 -3.35
N MET A 143 -35.08 28.00 -2.88
CA MET A 143 -36.43 27.57 -2.44
C MET A 143 -36.88 28.39 -1.23
N GLN A 144 -36.00 28.55 -0.23
CA GLN A 144 -36.32 29.34 0.99
C GLN A 144 -36.59 30.79 0.67
N ASN A 145 -35.84 31.38 -0.26
CA ASN A 145 -36.02 32.79 -0.67
C ASN A 145 -37.12 33.02 -1.69
N ALA A 146 -37.76 31.98 -2.21
CA ALA A 146 -38.81 32.12 -3.21
C ALA A 146 -40.12 32.55 -2.59
N THR A 147 -40.74 33.61 -3.13
CA THR A 147 -42.03 34.12 -2.70
C THR A 147 -43.24 33.37 -3.29
N LYS A 148 -43.06 32.83 -4.54
CA LYS A 148 -44.11 32.12 -5.27
C LYS A 148 -44.04 30.63 -5.02
N GLN A 149 -45.17 29.98 -4.68
CA GLN A 149 -45.23 28.53 -4.44
C GLN A 149 -44.70 27.71 -5.62
N LYS A 150 -45.11 28.04 -6.85
CA LYS A 150 -44.61 27.35 -8.07
C LYS A 150 -43.07 27.33 -8.19
N LYS A 151 -42.37 28.40 -7.73
CA LYS A 151 -40.90 28.42 -7.70
C LYS A 151 -40.33 27.53 -6.60
N ARG A 152 -40.97 27.46 -5.44
CA ARG A 152 -40.58 26.55 -4.35
C ARG A 152 -40.65 25.09 -4.80
N ASP A 153 -41.78 24.72 -5.44
CA ASP A 153 -42.00 23.36 -5.94
C ASP A 153 -40.97 23.00 -6.98
N TYR A 154 -40.66 23.89 -7.91
CA TYR A 154 -39.61 23.68 -8.93
C TYR A 154 -38.21 23.38 -8.29
N TYR A 155 -37.79 24.17 -7.31
CA TYR A 155 -36.51 23.92 -6.65
C TYR A 155 -36.54 22.64 -5.82
N LYS A 156 -37.65 22.34 -5.16
CA LYS A 156 -37.83 21.10 -4.40
C LYS A 156 -37.72 19.86 -5.29
N GLU A 157 -38.40 19.85 -6.42
CA GLU A 157 -38.32 18.77 -7.42
C GLU A 157 -36.90 18.63 -7.94
N GLY A 158 -36.22 19.72 -8.28
CA GLY A 158 -34.84 19.72 -8.70
C GLY A 158 -33.89 19.10 -7.67
N MET A 159 -34.09 19.37 -6.37
CA MET A 159 -33.32 18.72 -5.30
C MET A 159 -33.56 17.22 -5.23
N VAL A 160 -34.83 16.80 -5.31
CA VAL A 160 -35.22 15.38 -5.26
C VAL A 160 -34.58 14.60 -6.39
N MET A 161 -34.48 15.18 -7.59
CA MET A 161 -33.80 14.54 -8.74
C MET A 161 -32.30 14.39 -8.57
N LEU A 162 -31.69 15.22 -7.73
CA LEU A 162 -30.24 15.20 -7.48
C LEU A 162 -29.84 14.28 -6.33
N PHE A 163 -30.76 13.90 -5.44
CA PHE A 163 -30.46 12.97 -4.36
C PHE A 163 -30.12 11.57 -4.87
N GLN A 164 -29.08 11.00 -4.31
CA GLN A 164 -28.71 9.61 -4.51
C GLN A 164 -29.26 8.72 -3.38
N ALA A 165 -29.08 7.41 -3.52
CA ALA A 165 -29.54 6.44 -2.52
C ALA A 165 -28.99 6.79 -1.11
N GLY A 166 -29.90 6.89 -0.15
CA GLY A 166 -29.56 7.24 1.24
C GLY A 166 -29.51 8.74 1.54
N GLU A 167 -29.56 9.61 0.51
CA GLU A 167 -29.57 11.07 0.69
C GLU A 167 -31.01 11.63 0.74
N ASN A 168 -31.21 12.66 1.55
CA ASN A 168 -32.50 13.35 1.68
C ASN A 168 -32.31 14.77 2.24
N PHE A 169 -33.40 15.52 2.36
CA PHE A 169 -33.41 16.89 2.89
C PHE A 169 -32.86 17.03 4.31
N GLN A 170 -32.85 15.96 5.10
CA GLN A 170 -32.45 15.99 6.51
C GLN A 170 -30.95 15.73 6.69
N ASN A 171 -30.32 14.93 5.80
CA ASN A 171 -28.96 14.43 5.99
C ASN A 171 -27.93 14.96 4.98
N TYR A 172 -28.32 15.59 3.86
CA TYR A 172 -27.37 15.97 2.82
C TYR A 172 -26.27 16.94 3.29
N HIS A 173 -26.57 17.84 4.23
CA HIS A 173 -25.55 18.73 4.81
C HIS A 173 -24.49 17.98 5.59
N GLN A 174 -24.89 16.95 6.34
CA GLN A 174 -23.96 16.12 7.08
C GLN A 174 -23.09 15.31 6.12
N ILE A 175 -23.69 14.74 5.08
CA ILE A 175 -22.95 14.00 4.03
C ILE A 175 -21.97 14.92 3.30
N LEU A 176 -22.37 16.15 2.97
CA LEU A 176 -21.48 17.13 2.35
C LEU A 176 -20.27 17.44 3.24
N LYS A 177 -20.48 17.61 4.55
CA LYS A 177 -19.41 17.83 5.52
C LYS A 177 -18.45 16.63 5.59
N GLU A 178 -19.00 15.42 5.61
CA GLU A 178 -18.22 14.19 5.64
C GLU A 178 -17.39 14.01 4.37
N TYR A 179 -17.95 14.28 3.19
CA TYR A 179 -17.25 14.19 1.93
C TYR A 179 -16.11 15.22 1.82
N ARG A 180 -16.32 16.45 2.29
CA ARG A 180 -15.26 17.46 2.35
C ARG A 180 -14.12 17.04 3.28
N ALA A 181 -14.45 16.49 4.46
CA ALA A 181 -13.44 15.96 5.38
C ALA A 181 -12.68 14.77 4.79
N ALA A 182 -13.39 13.85 4.13
CA ALA A 182 -12.78 12.70 3.46
C ALA A 182 -11.84 13.14 2.32
N LEU A 183 -12.22 14.16 1.54
CA LEU A 183 -11.39 14.70 0.46
C LEU A 183 -10.04 15.18 0.97
N VAL A 184 -10.01 15.99 2.03
CA VAL A 184 -8.76 16.50 2.63
C VAL A 184 -7.84 15.35 3.09
N ILE A 185 -8.42 14.31 3.71
CA ILE A 185 -7.65 13.14 4.16
C ILE A 185 -7.05 12.40 2.95
N ARG A 186 -7.79 12.25 1.85
CA ARG A 186 -7.33 11.53 0.67
C ARG A 186 -6.28 12.31 -0.12
N GLU A 187 -6.43 13.62 -0.24
CA GLU A 187 -5.40 14.47 -0.87
C GLU A 187 -4.08 14.37 -0.10
N LYS A 188 -4.11 14.45 1.23
CA LYS A 188 -2.92 14.21 2.05
C LYS A 188 -2.30 12.82 1.85
N ARG A 189 -3.14 11.76 1.73
CA ARG A 189 -2.66 10.41 1.48
C ARG A 189 -1.88 10.28 0.18
N ILE A 190 -2.30 10.98 -0.88
CA ILE A 190 -1.57 11.03 -2.17
C ILE A 190 -0.15 11.57 -1.96
N ASP A 191 -0.01 12.69 -1.24
CA ASP A 191 1.30 13.29 -0.97
C ASP A 191 2.20 12.32 -0.18
N ASP A 192 1.65 11.64 0.83
CA ASP A 192 2.36 10.64 1.63
C ASP A 192 2.85 9.48 0.76
N LEU A 193 2.01 8.94 -0.13
CA LEU A 193 2.36 7.84 -1.03
C LEU A 193 3.45 8.24 -2.05
N TYR A 194 3.37 9.44 -2.64
CA TYR A 194 4.43 9.93 -3.52
C TYR A 194 5.76 10.11 -2.79
N ASN A 195 5.73 10.60 -1.56
CA ASN A 195 6.92 10.73 -0.73
C ASN A 195 7.52 9.35 -0.40
N GLU A 196 6.68 8.35 -0.13
CA GLU A 196 7.10 6.98 0.12
C GLU A 196 7.82 6.38 -1.08
N ILE A 197 7.24 6.46 -2.29
CA ILE A 197 7.90 6.06 -3.54
C ILE A 197 9.26 6.76 -3.72
N LYS A 198 9.32 8.07 -3.44
CA LYS A 198 10.56 8.84 -3.55
C LYS A 198 11.64 8.34 -2.59
N ILE A 199 11.26 7.98 -1.36
CA ILE A 199 12.19 7.40 -0.38
C ILE A 199 12.68 6.02 -0.85
N ILE A 200 11.77 5.14 -1.29
CA ILE A 200 12.11 3.81 -1.79
C ILE A 200 13.07 3.90 -2.99
N LYS A 201 12.79 4.77 -3.96
CA LYS A 201 13.68 4.99 -5.11
C LYS A 201 15.07 5.50 -4.73
N LYS A 202 15.19 6.29 -3.64
CA LYS A 202 16.51 6.73 -3.15
C LYS A 202 17.36 5.59 -2.59
N LEU A 203 16.77 4.45 -2.24
CA LEU A 203 17.50 3.25 -1.85
C LEU A 203 18.18 2.56 -3.06
N LYS A 204 18.09 3.15 -4.25
CA LYS A 204 18.71 2.73 -5.51
C LYS A 204 18.32 1.31 -5.92
N VAL A 205 17.05 1.15 -6.20
CA VAL A 205 16.49 -0.07 -6.79
C VAL A 205 16.41 0.07 -8.30
#